data_dc1bbbaae23d16bcca9ea48ba5a00bf6
#
_entry.id   dc1bbbaae23d16bcca9ea48ba5a00bf6
#
_cell.length_a   1.000
_cell.length_b   1.000
_cell.length_c   1.000
_cell.angle_alpha   90.00
_cell.angle_beta   90.00
_cell.angle_gamma   90.00
#
_symmetry.space_group_name_H-M   'P 1'
#
loop_
_entity.id
_entity.type
_entity.pdbx_description
1 polymer ?
#
loop_
_entity_poly.entity_id
_entity_poly.type
_entity_poly.pdbx_seq_one_letter_code
_entity_poly.pdbx_strand_id
1 'polypeptide(L)'
;PCPLCIFQRIAMFAVLAISAAGWLHNPGAIGHRAYAGLAMLAGAAGAAIAARHVWLIHLPPDQVPACGPGLDYLVQVMPLSDVVGTVLRGDASCATVKGSFIGISLPGWTLIVFTVLVFFALVGLARGKRETAPASR
;
A
#
# COMPACT_ATOMS: atom_id res chain seq x y z
N PRO A 1 -16.19 -0.61 9.76
CA PRO A 1 -14.75 -0.66 9.48
C PRO A 1 -14.41 0.20 8.26
N CYS A 2 -13.34 0.98 8.36
CA CYS A 2 -12.90 1.85 7.28
C CYS A 2 -12.42 1.01 6.07
N PRO A 3 -12.99 1.19 4.86
CA PRO A 3 -12.58 0.44 3.68
C PRO A 3 -11.12 0.64 3.30
N LEU A 4 -10.58 1.85 3.45
CA LEU A 4 -9.16 2.14 3.19
C LEU A 4 -8.21 1.34 4.09
N CYS A 5 -8.58 1.08 5.34
CA CYS A 5 -7.81 0.23 6.24
C CYS A 5 -7.73 -1.22 5.74
N ILE A 6 -8.82 -1.72 5.16
CA ILE A 6 -8.86 -3.07 4.59
C ILE A 6 -7.92 -3.16 3.39
N PHE A 7 -7.96 -2.17 2.50
CA PHE A 7 -7.06 -2.11 1.34
C PHE A 7 -5.58 -1.99 1.73
N GLN A 8 -5.27 -1.22 2.78
CA GLN A 8 -3.90 -1.16 3.31
C GLN A 8 -3.41 -2.52 3.81
N ARG A 9 -4.27 -3.28 4.51
CA ARG A 9 -3.95 -4.65 4.97
C ARG A 9 -3.72 -5.59 3.78
N ILE A 10 -4.56 -5.53 2.75
CA ILE A 10 -4.39 -6.33 1.52
C ILE A 10 -3.05 -6.01 0.86
N ALA A 11 -2.70 -4.72 0.73
CA ALA A 11 -1.41 -4.31 0.18
C ALA A 11 -0.23 -4.83 1.02
N MET A 12 -0.34 -4.80 2.35
CA MET A 12 0.69 -5.33 3.25
C MET A 12 0.87 -6.84 3.07
N PHE A 13 -0.23 -7.61 3.01
CA PHE A 13 -0.17 -9.04 2.73
C PHE A 13 0.39 -9.35 1.33
N ALA A 14 0.10 -8.53 0.33
CA ALA A 14 0.67 -8.68 -1.00
C ALA A 14 2.19 -8.50 -0.98
N VAL A 15 2.71 -7.45 -0.33
CA VAL A 15 4.15 -7.23 -0.16
C VAL A 15 4.79 -8.40 0.57
N LEU A 16 4.17 -8.87 1.66
CA LEU A 16 4.67 -10.02 2.43
C LEU A 16 4.72 -11.30 1.57
N ALA A 17 3.66 -11.61 0.85
CA ALA A 17 3.57 -12.80 0.01
C ALA A 17 4.59 -12.78 -1.13
N ILE A 18 4.74 -11.63 -1.82
CA ILE A 18 5.71 -11.44 -2.89
C ILE A 18 7.15 -11.60 -2.35
N SER A 19 7.44 -11.00 -1.20
CA SER A 19 8.76 -11.06 -0.57
C SER A 19 9.08 -12.48 -0.09
N ALA A 20 8.13 -13.16 0.54
CA ALA A 20 8.28 -14.55 0.98
C ALA A 20 8.47 -15.50 -0.20
N ALA A 21 7.68 -15.33 -1.28
CA ALA A 21 7.84 -16.12 -2.51
C ALA A 21 9.22 -15.91 -3.14
N GLY A 22 9.70 -14.67 -3.20
CA GLY A 22 11.04 -14.36 -3.70
C GLY A 22 12.15 -15.00 -2.86
N TRP A 23 11.99 -15.02 -1.54
CA TRP A 23 12.93 -15.65 -0.62
C TRP A 23 12.94 -17.19 -0.74
N LEU A 24 11.76 -17.82 -0.77
CA LEU A 24 11.61 -19.26 -0.90
C LEU A 24 12.06 -19.77 -2.27
N HIS A 25 11.74 -19.04 -3.32
CA HIS A 25 12.10 -19.42 -4.70
C HIS A 25 13.60 -19.23 -4.97
N ASN A 26 14.26 -18.34 -4.21
CA ASN A 26 15.69 -18.02 -4.37
C ASN A 26 16.13 -17.89 -5.85
N PRO A 27 15.44 -17.10 -6.68
CA PRO A 27 15.72 -17.01 -8.11
C PRO A 27 17.05 -16.30 -8.36
N GLY A 28 17.64 -16.50 -9.54
CA GLY A 28 18.81 -15.74 -9.97
C GLY A 28 18.55 -14.22 -10.07
N ALA A 29 19.56 -13.46 -10.49
CA ALA A 29 19.54 -12.00 -10.49
C ALA A 29 18.32 -11.37 -11.18
N ILE A 30 17.85 -11.93 -12.29
CA ILE A 30 16.66 -11.46 -13.01
C ILE A 30 15.39 -11.66 -12.19
N GLY A 31 15.23 -12.84 -11.58
CA GLY A 31 14.08 -13.15 -10.76
C GLY A 31 14.03 -12.31 -9.49
N HIS A 32 15.15 -12.07 -8.81
CA HIS A 32 15.23 -11.15 -7.68
C HIS A 32 14.74 -9.75 -8.04
N ARG A 33 15.10 -9.26 -9.22
CA ARG A 33 14.63 -7.95 -9.71
C ARG A 33 13.13 -7.94 -10.00
N ALA A 34 12.59 -9.03 -10.55
CA ALA A 34 11.16 -9.16 -10.79
C ALA A 34 10.37 -9.13 -9.48
N TYR A 35 10.79 -9.90 -8.47
CA TYR A 35 10.14 -9.89 -7.15
C TYR A 35 10.29 -8.54 -6.43
N ALA A 36 11.46 -7.92 -6.49
CA ALA A 36 11.68 -6.59 -5.92
C ALA A 36 10.81 -5.53 -6.61
N GLY A 37 10.68 -5.59 -7.94
CA GLY A 37 9.80 -4.71 -8.71
C GLY A 37 8.33 -4.87 -8.35
N LEU A 38 7.85 -6.12 -8.21
CA LEU A 38 6.48 -6.40 -7.78
C LEU A 38 6.22 -5.95 -6.35
N ALA A 39 7.15 -6.19 -5.42
CA ALA A 39 7.05 -5.73 -4.04
C ALA A 39 7.05 -4.19 -3.97
N MET A 40 7.84 -3.52 -4.79
CA MET A 40 7.86 -2.06 -4.92
C MET A 40 6.51 -1.52 -5.41
N LEU A 41 5.90 -2.12 -6.44
CA LEU A 41 4.59 -1.71 -6.96
C LEU A 41 3.49 -1.90 -5.91
N ALA A 42 3.46 -3.05 -5.23
CA ALA A 42 2.50 -3.31 -4.17
C ALA A 42 2.69 -2.34 -2.98
N GLY A 43 3.93 -2.07 -2.59
CA GLY A 43 4.27 -1.12 -1.54
C GLY A 43 3.90 0.32 -1.91
N ALA A 44 4.15 0.74 -3.15
CA ALA A 44 3.78 2.06 -3.65
C ALA A 44 2.26 2.25 -3.70
N ALA A 45 1.49 1.24 -4.12
CA ALA A 45 0.04 1.25 -4.06
C ALA A 45 -0.45 1.38 -2.61
N GLY A 46 0.12 0.61 -1.68
CA GLY A 46 -0.18 0.71 -0.25
C GLY A 46 0.14 2.08 0.33
N ALA A 47 1.29 2.66 -0.04
CA ALA A 47 1.69 4.01 0.36
C ALA A 47 0.71 5.08 -0.16
N ALA A 48 0.27 4.98 -1.41
CA ALA A 48 -0.71 5.91 -2.00
C ALA A 48 -2.05 5.85 -1.26
N ILE A 49 -2.54 4.64 -0.93
CA ILE A 49 -3.76 4.44 -0.14
C ILE A 49 -3.60 5.02 1.27
N ALA A 50 -2.45 4.79 1.92
CA ALA A 50 -2.16 5.32 3.25
C ALA A 50 -2.06 6.85 3.25
N ALA A 51 -1.41 7.43 2.24
CA ALA A 51 -1.32 8.89 2.06
C ALA A 51 -2.70 9.52 1.87
N ARG A 52 -3.56 8.90 1.05
CA ARG A 52 -4.96 9.33 0.87
C ARG A 52 -5.73 9.28 2.17
N HIS A 53 -5.55 8.23 2.96
CA HIS A 53 -6.20 8.07 4.26
C HIS A 53 -5.74 9.15 5.26
N VAL A 54 -4.44 9.41 5.35
CA VAL A 54 -3.88 10.48 6.19
C VAL A 54 -4.43 11.84 5.76
N TRP A 55 -4.52 12.10 4.46
CA TRP A 55 -5.11 13.33 3.94
C TRP A 55 -6.58 13.50 4.35
N LEU A 56 -7.40 12.43 4.27
CA LEU A 56 -8.81 12.45 4.68
C LEU A 56 -8.99 12.80 6.17
N ILE A 57 -8.11 12.30 7.04
CA ILE A 57 -8.17 12.58 8.49
C ILE A 57 -7.92 14.07 8.80
N HIS A 58 -7.14 14.75 7.96
CA HIS A 58 -6.81 16.17 8.14
C HIS A 58 -7.77 17.13 7.41
N LEU A 59 -8.77 16.61 6.70
CA LEU A 59 -9.79 17.44 6.07
C LEU A 59 -10.73 18.08 7.10
N PRO A 60 -11.17 19.32 6.86
CA PRO A 60 -12.26 19.93 7.63
C PRO A 60 -13.53 19.09 7.55
N PRO A 61 -14.35 19.02 8.61
CA PRO A 61 -15.55 18.19 8.64
C PRO A 61 -16.58 18.45 7.53
N ASP A 62 -16.62 19.67 7.00
CA ASP A 62 -17.49 20.10 5.90
C ASP A 62 -17.05 19.57 4.53
N GLN A 63 -15.79 19.14 4.37
CA GLN A 63 -15.21 18.62 3.14
C GLN A 63 -15.09 17.09 3.12
N VAL A 64 -15.37 16.44 4.24
CA VAL A 64 -15.32 14.98 4.32
C VAL A 64 -16.52 14.39 3.56
N PRO A 65 -16.32 13.42 2.65
CA PRO A 65 -17.42 12.76 1.98
C PRO A 65 -18.40 12.12 2.97
N ALA A 66 -19.68 12.08 2.61
CA ALA A 66 -20.71 11.45 3.45
C ALA A 66 -20.39 9.98 3.71
N CYS A 67 -20.97 9.43 4.82
CA CYS A 67 -20.88 7.99 5.07
C CYS A 67 -21.48 7.22 3.90
N GLY A 68 -20.66 6.37 3.28
CA GLY A 68 -21.07 5.46 2.21
C GLY A 68 -21.54 4.12 2.76
N PRO A 69 -22.18 3.29 1.92
CA PRO A 69 -22.49 1.91 2.26
C PRO A 69 -21.20 1.13 2.52
N GLY A 70 -21.26 0.12 3.40
CA GLY A 70 -20.11 -0.70 3.74
C GLY A 70 -19.54 -1.46 2.53
N LEU A 71 -18.27 -1.85 2.64
CA LEU A 71 -17.56 -2.57 1.56
C LEU A 71 -18.33 -3.84 1.11
N ASP A 72 -18.93 -4.57 2.06
CA ASP A 72 -19.70 -5.79 1.78
C ASP A 72 -20.87 -5.53 0.83
N TYR A 73 -21.54 -4.40 0.99
CA TYR A 73 -22.62 -3.99 0.10
C TYR A 73 -22.12 -3.57 -1.28
N LEU A 74 -21.03 -2.79 -1.31
CA LEU A 74 -20.43 -2.32 -2.56
C LEU A 74 -19.99 -3.48 -3.47
N VAL A 75 -19.38 -4.52 -2.89
CA VAL A 75 -18.90 -5.70 -3.64
C VAL A 75 -20.07 -6.52 -4.23
N GLN A 76 -21.25 -6.44 -3.62
CA GLN A 76 -22.44 -7.18 -4.10
C GLN A 76 -23.19 -6.45 -5.21
N VAL A 77 -23.13 -5.11 -5.25
CA VAL A 77 -23.97 -4.31 -6.17
C VAL A 77 -23.19 -3.64 -7.29
N MET A 78 -21.85 -3.60 -7.21
CA MET A 78 -21.00 -2.90 -8.18
C MET A 78 -19.86 -3.79 -8.70
N PRO A 79 -19.38 -3.57 -9.94
CA PRO A 79 -18.16 -4.21 -10.43
C PRO A 79 -16.95 -3.74 -9.61
N LEU A 80 -15.94 -4.62 -9.47
CA LEU A 80 -14.74 -4.36 -8.63
C LEU A 80 -14.01 -3.06 -8.98
N SER A 81 -14.01 -2.65 -10.25
CA SER A 81 -13.41 -1.37 -10.67
C SER A 81 -14.07 -0.17 -10.01
N ASP A 82 -15.38 -0.16 -9.91
CA ASP A 82 -16.15 0.94 -9.31
C ASP A 82 -16.06 0.91 -7.79
N VAL A 83 -15.99 -0.30 -7.21
CA VAL A 83 -15.74 -0.47 -5.78
C VAL A 83 -14.38 0.16 -5.40
N VAL A 84 -13.32 -0.15 -6.13
CA VAL A 84 -11.98 0.43 -5.91
C VAL A 84 -12.02 1.95 -6.02
N GLY A 85 -12.66 2.49 -7.07
CA GLY A 85 -12.80 3.94 -7.25
C GLY A 85 -13.56 4.61 -6.10
N THR A 86 -14.64 3.99 -5.63
CA THR A 86 -15.46 4.48 -4.51
C THR A 86 -14.69 4.44 -3.20
N VAL A 87 -13.97 3.35 -2.92
CA VAL A 87 -13.16 3.19 -1.72
C VAL A 87 -12.00 4.19 -1.69
N LEU A 88 -11.35 4.45 -2.82
CA LEU A 88 -10.26 5.43 -2.92
C LEU A 88 -10.73 6.87 -2.70
N ARG A 89 -11.98 7.18 -2.98
CA ARG A 89 -12.56 8.48 -2.61
C ARG A 89 -12.64 8.65 -1.10
N GLY A 90 -12.84 7.54 -0.38
CA GLY A 90 -13.01 7.51 1.07
C GLY A 90 -14.39 7.98 1.50
N ASP A 91 -14.71 7.78 2.75
CA ASP A 91 -15.95 8.22 3.40
C ASP A 91 -15.67 8.74 4.83
N ALA A 92 -16.71 9.22 5.49
CA ALA A 92 -16.60 9.73 6.86
C ALA A 92 -16.10 8.68 7.86
N SER A 93 -16.31 7.38 7.61
CA SER A 93 -15.79 6.32 8.48
C SER A 93 -14.26 6.26 8.47
N CYS A 94 -13.62 6.63 7.34
CA CYS A 94 -12.17 6.74 7.24
C CYS A 94 -11.62 7.99 7.92
N ALA A 95 -12.36 9.10 7.90
CA ALA A 95 -11.94 10.35 8.54
C ALA A 95 -12.03 10.28 10.09
N THR A 96 -12.91 9.43 10.64
CA THR A 96 -13.14 9.30 12.07
C THR A 96 -12.26 8.29 12.79
N VAL A 97 -11.24 7.73 12.13
CA VAL A 97 -10.29 6.80 12.76
C VAL A 97 -9.48 7.54 13.84
N LYS A 98 -9.82 7.31 15.11
CA LYS A 98 -9.20 7.99 16.27
C LYS A 98 -7.99 7.25 16.86
N GLY A 99 -7.51 6.19 16.23
CA GLY A 99 -6.32 5.47 16.71
C GLY A 99 -5.06 6.29 16.46
N SER A 100 -4.39 6.73 17.51
CA SER A 100 -3.06 7.35 17.42
C SER A 100 -2.10 6.67 18.40
N PHE A 101 -0.86 6.48 17.97
CA PHE A 101 0.24 5.97 18.77
C PHE A 101 1.42 6.92 18.67
N ILE A 102 1.91 7.42 19.81
CA ILE A 102 3.00 8.42 19.90
C ILE A 102 2.70 9.67 19.04
N GLY A 103 1.46 10.16 19.05
CA GLY A 103 1.06 11.37 18.31
C GLY A 103 0.87 11.20 16.79
N ILE A 104 1.13 10.00 16.25
CA ILE A 104 0.93 9.68 14.83
C ILE A 104 -0.29 8.78 14.70
N SER A 105 -1.17 9.10 13.74
CA SER A 105 -2.34 8.26 13.44
C SER A 105 -1.92 6.88 12.92
N LEU A 106 -2.74 5.85 13.15
CA LEU A 106 -2.47 4.50 12.62
C LEU A 106 -2.18 4.49 11.11
N PRO A 107 -2.95 5.20 10.26
CA PRO A 107 -2.60 5.31 8.84
C PRO A 107 -1.26 6.02 8.58
N GLY A 108 -0.86 6.95 9.46
CA GLY A 108 0.45 7.59 9.38
C GLY A 108 1.59 6.59 9.58
N TRP A 109 1.46 5.70 10.56
CA TRP A 109 2.42 4.61 10.77
C TRP A 109 2.48 3.66 9.57
N THR A 110 1.32 3.31 9.02
CA THR A 110 1.26 2.46 7.82
C THR A 110 1.95 3.11 6.63
N LEU A 111 1.79 4.43 6.46
CA LEU A 111 2.48 5.20 5.42
C LEU A 111 4.01 5.15 5.59
N ILE A 112 4.50 5.31 6.82
CA ILE A 112 5.94 5.21 7.14
C ILE A 112 6.46 3.82 6.77
N VAL A 113 5.76 2.76 7.18
CA VAL A 113 6.14 1.37 6.89
C VAL A 113 6.21 1.12 5.38
N PHE A 114 5.19 1.52 4.62
CA PHE A 114 5.22 1.35 3.16
C PHE A 114 6.34 2.14 2.50
N THR A 115 6.62 3.34 2.96
CA THR A 115 7.73 4.17 2.43
C THR A 115 9.07 3.48 2.66
N VAL A 116 9.29 2.92 3.85
CA VAL A 116 10.50 2.16 4.18
C VAL A 116 10.61 0.90 3.31
N LEU A 117 9.52 0.16 3.12
CA LEU A 117 9.50 -1.04 2.28
C LEU A 117 9.82 -0.71 0.81
N VAL A 118 9.24 0.36 0.26
CA VAL A 118 9.54 0.84 -1.09
C VAL A 118 11.01 1.24 -1.21
N PHE A 119 11.55 1.94 -0.21
CA PHE A 119 12.96 2.31 -0.19
C PHE A 119 13.87 1.08 -0.23
N PHE A 120 13.63 0.06 0.59
CA PHE A 120 14.41 -1.17 0.56
C PHE A 120 14.27 -1.92 -0.77
N ALA A 121 13.08 -1.95 -1.36
CA ALA A 121 12.88 -2.56 -2.68
C ALA A 121 13.66 -1.83 -3.78
N LEU A 122 13.71 -0.50 -3.74
CA LEU A 122 14.52 0.32 -4.66
C LEU A 122 16.02 0.05 -4.49
N VAL A 123 16.50 -0.03 -3.25
CA VAL A 123 17.90 -0.37 -2.96
C VAL A 123 18.24 -1.77 -3.48
N GLY A 124 17.33 -2.74 -3.31
CA GLY A 124 17.49 -4.09 -3.84
C GLY A 124 17.60 -4.11 -5.38
N LEU A 125 16.74 -3.34 -6.07
CA LEU A 125 16.78 -3.18 -7.51
C LEU A 125 18.10 -2.52 -8.00
N ALA A 126 18.58 -1.50 -7.27
CA ALA A 126 19.81 -0.80 -7.62
C ALA A 126 21.06 -1.68 -7.44
N ARG A 127 21.11 -2.49 -6.37
CA ARG A 127 22.21 -3.44 -6.12
C ARG A 127 22.25 -4.54 -7.15
N GLY A 128 21.12 -5.16 -7.49
CA GLY A 128 21.03 -6.17 -8.54
C GLY A 128 21.49 -5.66 -9.92
N LYS A 129 21.43 -4.35 -10.16
CA LYS A 129 21.94 -3.74 -11.40
C LYS A 129 23.47 -3.69 -11.46
N ARG A 130 24.14 -3.60 -10.30
CA ARG A 130 25.60 -3.56 -10.23
C ARG A 130 26.24 -4.93 -10.47
N GLU A 131 25.60 -6.01 -10.02
CA GLU A 131 26.12 -7.38 -10.21
C GLU A 131 26.01 -7.88 -11.66
N THR A 132 25.11 -7.32 -12.47
CA THR A 132 24.92 -7.70 -13.87
C THR A 132 25.73 -6.85 -14.84
N ALA A 133 26.43 -5.81 -14.39
CA ALA A 133 27.34 -5.04 -15.23
C ALA A 133 28.62 -5.86 -15.47
N PRO A 134 28.98 -6.18 -16.75
CA PRO A 134 30.25 -6.87 -17.02
C PRO A 134 31.40 -5.98 -16.53
N ALA A 135 32.29 -6.56 -15.74
CA ALA A 135 33.55 -5.90 -15.39
C ALA A 135 34.28 -5.60 -16.72
N SER A 136 34.25 -4.35 -17.14
CA SER A 136 35.08 -3.88 -18.26
C SER A 136 36.52 -4.00 -17.83
N ARG A 137 37.20 -5.01 -18.35
CA ARG A 137 38.65 -5.07 -18.35
C ARG A 137 39.17 -4.23 -19.50
#